data_5c1623594db4b5b1060e623e2b29feea
#
_entry.id   5c1623594db4b5b1060e623e2b29feea
#
_cell.length_a   1.000
_cell.length_b   1.000
_cell.length_c   1.000
_cell.angle_alpha   90.00
_cell.angle_beta   90.00
_cell.angle_gamma   90.00
#
_symmetry.space_group_name_H-M   'P 1'
#
loop_
_entity.id
_entity.type
_entity.pdbx_description
1 polymer ?
#
loop_
_entity_poly.entity_id
_entity_poly.type
_entity_poly.pdbx_seq_one_letter_code
_entity_poly.pdbx_strand_id
1 'polypeptide(L)'
;GWGKGTLYGIDDYFAMLQKDIYKIQNRVRLAHYRGKSECYACHGGRLKEDALLFTYMGKNFHQIGQMSIREALTFFAQELENPEEAKIAERPLKEIRNRLRTLDGVGLGYLTLDRRSNTLSGGESQRINLATRLGNSLVGSMYILDEPSIGLHDRDTDRLIAVIKELRDQGNTVIVVEHDELTIRAADYLIDMGLDAGRLGGEVIFHGKPSDITPKTPGYTAAYLTGREEIPVPKHRRPV
;
A
#
# COMPACT_ATOMS: atom_id res chain seq x y z
N GLY A 1 -50.83 -1.21 -33.30
CA GLY A 1 -50.34 0.04 -33.82
C GLY A 1 -49.13 0.47 -33.05
N TRP A 2 -47.94 0.44 -33.62
CA TRP A 2 -46.75 1.05 -33.08
C TRP A 2 -46.96 2.56 -33.20
N GLY A 3 -47.22 3.24 -32.09
CA GLY A 3 -47.29 4.68 -32.05
C GLY A 3 -46.01 5.30 -32.58
N LYS A 4 -46.10 6.48 -33.20
CA LYS A 4 -45.01 7.33 -33.61
C LYS A 4 -44.17 7.72 -32.36
N GLY A 5 -43.45 6.76 -31.79
CA GLY A 5 -42.46 6.99 -30.73
C GLY A 5 -41.14 7.36 -31.38
N THR A 6 -40.58 8.44 -31.00
CA THR A 6 -39.17 8.79 -31.26
C THR A 6 -38.33 7.60 -30.84
N LEU A 7 -37.59 7.00 -31.75
CA LEU A 7 -36.59 5.97 -31.39
C LEU A 7 -35.51 6.66 -30.61
N TYR A 8 -35.45 6.38 -29.31
CA TYR A 8 -34.37 6.85 -28.47
C TYR A 8 -33.13 5.98 -28.70
N GLY A 9 -32.06 6.60 -29.15
CA GLY A 9 -30.76 5.98 -29.29
C GLY A 9 -30.04 5.88 -27.95
N ILE A 10 -28.86 5.27 -27.97
CA ILE A 10 -28.00 5.15 -26.78
C ILE A 10 -27.62 6.53 -26.24
N ASP A 11 -27.33 7.48 -27.14
CA ASP A 11 -26.97 8.86 -26.77
C ASP A 11 -28.12 9.57 -26.07
N ASP A 12 -29.35 9.41 -26.56
CA ASP A 12 -30.55 9.98 -25.92
C ASP A 12 -30.79 9.42 -24.54
N TYR A 13 -30.54 8.11 -24.35
CA TYR A 13 -30.62 7.48 -23.04
C TYR A 13 -29.60 8.09 -22.05
N PHE A 14 -28.36 8.27 -22.45
CA PHE A 14 -27.35 8.90 -21.61
C PHE A 14 -27.63 10.39 -21.36
N ALA A 15 -28.14 11.11 -22.36
CA ALA A 15 -28.57 12.49 -22.21
C ALA A 15 -29.71 12.60 -21.16
N MET A 16 -30.68 11.71 -21.20
CA MET A 16 -31.75 11.64 -20.21
C MET A 16 -31.21 11.38 -18.80
N LEU A 17 -30.29 10.42 -18.63
CA LEU A 17 -29.67 10.17 -17.33
C LEU A 17 -28.85 11.36 -16.82
N GLN A 18 -28.18 12.09 -17.72
CA GLN A 18 -27.43 13.30 -17.37
C GLN A 18 -28.31 14.45 -16.96
N LYS A 19 -29.45 14.64 -17.60
CA LYS A 19 -30.42 15.69 -17.26
C LYS A 19 -30.92 15.55 -15.81
N ASP A 20 -31.13 14.31 -15.38
CA ASP A 20 -31.62 13.97 -14.04
C ASP A 20 -30.52 13.46 -13.12
N ILE A 21 -29.31 13.98 -13.22
CA ILE A 21 -28.12 13.52 -12.46
C ILE A 21 -28.24 13.76 -10.94
N TYR A 22 -29.16 14.64 -10.51
CA TYR A 22 -29.46 14.85 -9.10
C TYR A 22 -30.08 13.61 -8.44
N LYS A 23 -30.73 12.74 -9.21
CA LYS A 23 -31.26 11.46 -8.73
C LYS A 23 -30.12 10.45 -8.53
N ILE A 24 -29.99 9.89 -7.32
CA ILE A 24 -28.92 8.95 -6.95
C ILE A 24 -28.88 7.76 -7.92
N GLN A 25 -30.03 7.21 -8.30
CA GLN A 25 -30.14 6.08 -9.22
C GLN A 25 -29.53 6.37 -10.60
N ASN A 26 -29.73 7.57 -11.15
CA ASN A 26 -29.19 7.95 -12.44
C ASN A 26 -27.68 8.16 -12.37
N ARG A 27 -27.20 8.71 -11.24
CA ARG A 27 -25.76 8.88 -10.97
C ARG A 27 -25.05 7.53 -10.89
N VAL A 28 -25.63 6.55 -10.21
CA VAL A 28 -25.09 5.18 -10.11
C VAL A 28 -25.07 4.52 -11.48
N ARG A 29 -26.17 4.61 -12.26
CA ARG A 29 -26.22 4.06 -13.62
C ARG A 29 -25.18 4.70 -14.54
N LEU A 30 -25.05 6.03 -14.54
CA LEU A 30 -24.01 6.72 -15.32
C LEU A 30 -22.61 6.29 -14.91
N ALA A 31 -22.35 6.15 -13.60
CA ALA A 31 -21.05 5.72 -13.11
C ALA A 31 -20.68 4.30 -13.56
N HIS A 32 -21.68 3.41 -13.69
CA HIS A 32 -21.48 2.04 -14.16
C HIS A 32 -21.00 1.98 -15.62
N TYR A 33 -21.48 2.90 -16.48
CA TYR A 33 -21.11 2.95 -17.89
C TYR A 33 -19.94 3.87 -18.22
N ARG A 34 -19.54 4.75 -17.27
CA ARG A 34 -18.40 5.65 -17.47
C ARG A 34 -17.09 4.93 -17.23
N GLY A 35 -16.36 4.72 -18.31
CA GLY A 35 -14.93 4.38 -18.25
C GLY A 35 -14.06 5.60 -17.92
N LYS A 36 -12.79 5.35 -17.62
CA LYS A 36 -11.75 6.37 -17.53
C LYS A 36 -10.85 6.21 -18.74
N SER A 37 -10.82 7.21 -19.60
CA SER A 37 -9.87 7.31 -20.70
C SER A 37 -8.74 8.27 -20.32
N GLU A 38 -7.60 8.12 -20.97
CA GLU A 38 -6.52 9.07 -20.85
C GLU A 38 -6.94 10.41 -21.47
N CYS A 39 -6.60 11.51 -20.81
CA CYS A 39 -6.90 12.83 -21.30
C CYS A 39 -5.99 13.15 -22.50
N TYR A 40 -6.58 13.49 -23.64
CA TYR A 40 -5.85 13.82 -24.87
C TYR A 40 -4.94 15.07 -24.74
N ALA A 41 -5.27 15.98 -23.82
CA ALA A 41 -4.51 17.22 -23.63
C ALA A 41 -3.34 17.08 -22.67
N CYS A 42 -3.46 16.27 -21.60
CA CYS A 42 -2.40 16.15 -20.60
C CYS A 42 -1.77 14.75 -20.54
N HIS A 43 -2.22 13.81 -21.38
CA HIS A 43 -1.70 12.43 -21.47
C HIS A 43 -1.43 11.78 -20.09
N GLY A 44 -2.39 11.95 -19.17
CA GLY A 44 -2.29 11.42 -17.81
C GLY A 44 -1.56 12.34 -16.82
N GLY A 45 -0.88 13.38 -17.25
CA GLY A 45 -0.06 14.28 -16.42
C GLY A 45 -0.86 15.15 -15.45
N ARG A 46 -2.18 15.31 -15.67
CA ARG A 46 -3.12 16.08 -14.82
C ARG A 46 -2.73 17.55 -14.63
N LEU A 47 -1.78 18.05 -15.38
CA LEU A 47 -1.25 19.40 -15.34
C LEU A 47 -1.52 20.11 -16.67
N LYS A 48 -1.57 21.44 -16.66
CA LYS A 48 -1.59 22.27 -17.86
C LYS A 48 -0.21 22.26 -18.51
N GLU A 49 -0.15 22.52 -19.82
CA GLU A 49 1.12 22.58 -20.58
C GLU A 49 2.12 23.55 -19.97
N ASP A 50 1.67 24.74 -19.54
CA ASP A 50 2.54 25.74 -18.90
C ASP A 50 3.24 25.20 -17.65
N ALA A 51 2.58 24.33 -16.87
CA ALA A 51 3.18 23.72 -15.69
C ALA A 51 4.26 22.68 -16.04
N LEU A 52 4.22 22.12 -17.25
CA LEU A 52 5.23 21.17 -17.74
C LEU A 52 6.51 21.85 -18.26
N LEU A 53 6.50 23.19 -18.40
CA LEU A 53 7.69 23.97 -18.73
C LEU A 53 8.68 24.04 -17.56
N PHE A 54 8.19 23.87 -16.34
CA PHE A 54 9.08 23.80 -15.16
C PHE A 54 9.73 22.43 -15.07
N THR A 55 11.05 22.43 -15.06
CA THR A 55 11.84 21.20 -14.99
C THR A 55 12.79 21.24 -13.80
N TYR A 56 13.02 20.07 -13.21
CA TYR A 56 14.08 19.81 -12.25
C TYR A 56 15.05 18.79 -12.87
N MET A 57 16.31 19.16 -13.02
CA MET A 57 17.34 18.33 -13.67
C MET A 57 16.88 17.76 -15.04
N GLY A 58 16.25 18.62 -15.86
CA GLY A 58 15.77 18.28 -17.20
C GLY A 58 14.49 17.45 -17.27
N LYS A 59 13.86 17.14 -16.14
CA LYS A 59 12.58 16.39 -16.09
C LYS A 59 11.47 17.26 -15.53
N ASN A 60 10.32 17.23 -16.20
CA ASN A 60 9.11 17.90 -15.73
C ASN A 60 8.34 17.03 -14.72
N PHE A 61 7.31 17.63 -14.08
CA PHE A 61 6.50 16.94 -13.06
C PHE A 61 5.83 15.66 -13.55
N HIS A 62 5.40 15.61 -14.81
CA HIS A 62 4.81 14.41 -15.39
C HIS A 62 5.83 13.26 -15.48
N GLN A 63 7.01 13.56 -16.01
CA GLN A 63 8.10 12.59 -16.12
C GLN A 63 8.57 12.10 -14.75
N ILE A 64 8.65 12.99 -13.76
CA ILE A 64 8.98 12.62 -12.39
C ILE A 64 7.86 11.75 -11.78
N GLY A 65 6.60 12.10 -12.04
CA GLY A 65 5.45 11.33 -11.58
C GLY A 65 5.41 9.89 -12.08
N GLN A 66 5.91 9.64 -13.29
CA GLN A 66 5.98 8.31 -13.90
C GLN A 66 7.11 7.43 -13.34
N MET A 67 8.07 8.02 -12.61
CA MET A 67 9.12 7.25 -11.95
C MET A 67 8.54 6.37 -10.85
N SER A 68 9.09 5.17 -10.72
CA SER A 68 8.93 4.39 -9.50
C SER A 68 9.59 5.09 -8.32
N ILE A 69 9.19 4.77 -7.10
CA ILE A 69 9.77 5.32 -5.86
C ILE A 69 11.30 5.09 -5.84
N ARG A 70 11.78 3.93 -6.30
CA ARG A 70 13.24 3.65 -6.38
C ARG A 70 13.95 4.50 -7.42
N GLU A 71 13.37 4.68 -8.60
CA GLU A 71 13.93 5.57 -9.61
C GLU A 71 13.94 7.02 -9.14
N ALA A 72 12.87 7.47 -8.48
CA ALA A 72 12.81 8.80 -7.90
C ALA A 72 13.85 8.98 -6.78
N LEU A 73 14.08 7.98 -5.92
CA LEU A 73 15.16 8.01 -4.93
C LEU A 73 16.52 8.23 -5.57
N THR A 74 16.83 7.49 -6.63
CA THR A 74 18.10 7.62 -7.38
C THR A 74 18.18 8.99 -8.06
N PHE A 75 17.09 9.46 -8.65
CA PHE A 75 17.02 10.74 -9.31
C PHE A 75 17.25 11.91 -8.35
N PHE A 76 16.54 11.93 -7.22
CA PHE A 76 16.69 12.99 -6.22
C PHE A 76 17.94 12.85 -5.34
N ALA A 77 18.70 11.74 -5.42
CA ALA A 77 20.00 11.61 -4.76
C ALA A 77 21.12 12.37 -5.48
N GLN A 78 20.93 12.71 -6.75
CA GLN A 78 21.91 13.45 -7.53
C GLN A 78 22.13 14.85 -6.95
N GLU A 79 23.36 15.35 -7.04
CA GLU A 79 23.71 16.69 -6.61
C GLU A 79 23.42 17.72 -7.72
N LEU A 80 23.01 18.92 -7.30
CA LEU A 80 22.83 20.02 -8.22
C LEU A 80 24.19 20.68 -8.49
N GLU A 81 24.49 20.95 -9.75
CA GLU A 81 25.74 21.57 -10.16
C GLU A 81 25.88 23.02 -9.69
N ASN A 82 24.76 23.74 -9.60
CA ASN A 82 24.73 25.14 -9.16
C ASN A 82 24.63 25.22 -7.63
N PRO A 83 25.62 25.80 -6.91
CA PRO A 83 25.63 25.89 -5.46
C PRO A 83 24.48 26.73 -4.88
N GLU A 84 23.99 27.76 -5.57
CA GLU A 84 22.89 28.60 -5.12
C GLU A 84 21.57 27.82 -5.19
N GLU A 85 21.34 27.13 -6.28
CA GLU A 85 20.17 26.26 -6.44
C GLU A 85 20.19 25.10 -5.41
N ALA A 86 21.37 24.51 -5.20
CA ALA A 86 21.55 23.46 -4.20
C ALA A 86 21.17 23.94 -2.79
N LYS A 87 21.56 25.16 -2.41
CA LYS A 87 21.22 25.75 -1.13
C LYS A 87 19.71 26.02 -0.97
N ILE A 88 19.07 26.53 -2.03
CA ILE A 88 17.62 26.75 -2.04
C ILE A 88 16.85 25.43 -1.94
N ALA A 89 17.31 24.41 -2.67
CA ALA A 89 16.65 23.11 -2.77
C ALA A 89 16.97 22.17 -1.60
N GLU A 90 17.95 22.46 -0.75
CA GLU A 90 18.43 21.56 0.31
C GLU A 90 17.30 21.01 1.20
N ARG A 91 16.49 21.90 1.76
CA ARG A 91 15.40 21.52 2.66
C ARG A 91 14.28 20.73 1.97
N PRO A 92 13.72 21.18 0.81
CA PRO A 92 12.77 20.39 0.07
C PRO A 92 13.29 19.01 -0.36
N LEU A 93 14.54 18.94 -0.86
CA LEU A 93 15.14 17.69 -1.29
C LEU A 93 15.35 16.70 -0.14
N LYS A 94 15.76 17.19 1.03
CA LYS A 94 15.89 16.38 2.24
C LYS A 94 14.54 15.74 2.60
N GLU A 95 13.47 16.52 2.58
CA GLU A 95 12.12 16.03 2.88
C GLU A 95 11.64 15.01 1.85
N ILE A 96 11.81 15.28 0.55
CA ILE A 96 11.46 14.35 -0.54
C ILE A 96 12.21 13.03 -0.38
N ARG A 97 13.54 13.09 -0.17
CA ARG A 97 14.38 11.90 0.01
C ARG A 97 13.93 11.08 1.23
N ASN A 98 13.60 11.72 2.33
CA ASN A 98 13.13 11.03 3.54
C ASN A 98 11.81 10.30 3.28
N ARG A 99 10.83 10.97 2.69
CA ARG A 99 9.54 10.36 2.35
C ARG A 99 9.68 9.20 1.37
N LEU A 100 10.50 9.35 0.34
CA LEU A 100 10.75 8.28 -0.62
C LEU A 100 11.46 7.09 0.02
N ARG A 101 12.44 7.31 0.93
CA ARG A 101 13.10 6.23 1.69
C ARG A 101 12.12 5.47 2.56
N THR A 102 11.23 6.19 3.24
CA THR A 102 10.20 5.55 4.08
C THR A 102 9.25 4.69 3.22
N LEU A 103 8.83 5.20 2.06
CA LEU A 103 7.99 4.43 1.11
C LEU A 103 8.71 3.19 0.55
N ASP A 104 10.00 3.30 0.20
CA ASP A 104 10.79 2.12 -0.22
C ASP A 104 10.99 1.14 0.94
N GLY A 105 11.20 1.66 2.16
CA GLY A 105 11.36 0.88 3.38
C GLY A 105 10.15 -0.01 3.70
N VAL A 106 8.93 0.46 3.41
CA VAL A 106 7.70 -0.35 3.57
C VAL A 106 7.41 -1.26 2.36
N GLY A 107 8.37 -1.45 1.44
CA GLY A 107 8.23 -2.35 0.31
C GLY A 107 7.43 -1.79 -0.87
N LEU A 108 7.25 -0.46 -0.98
CA LEU A 108 6.50 0.20 -2.05
C LEU A 108 7.38 0.75 -3.17
N GLY A 109 8.68 0.42 -3.20
CA GLY A 109 9.65 0.96 -4.13
C GLY A 109 9.34 0.78 -5.62
N TYR A 110 8.47 -0.18 -5.96
CA TYR A 110 8.03 -0.46 -7.32
C TYR A 110 6.86 0.42 -7.79
N LEU A 111 6.13 1.07 -6.89
CA LEU A 111 5.01 1.93 -7.25
C LEU A 111 5.50 3.22 -7.90
N THR A 112 4.75 3.68 -8.91
CA THR A 112 4.99 4.99 -9.51
C THR A 112 4.36 6.10 -8.67
N LEU A 113 4.95 7.30 -8.68
CA LEU A 113 4.47 8.42 -7.89
C LEU A 113 3.09 8.93 -8.34
N ASP A 114 2.73 8.72 -9.61
CA ASP A 114 1.43 9.09 -10.19
C ASP A 114 0.36 8.01 -10.04
N ARG A 115 0.67 6.89 -9.36
CA ARG A 115 -0.25 5.77 -9.15
C ARG A 115 -1.58 6.23 -8.56
N ARG A 116 -2.67 5.84 -9.19
CA ARG A 116 -4.01 6.22 -8.74
C ARG A 116 -4.41 5.42 -7.49
N SER A 117 -4.95 6.10 -6.48
CA SER A 117 -5.34 5.47 -5.21
C SER A 117 -6.37 4.34 -5.38
N ASN A 118 -7.27 4.45 -6.37
CA ASN A 118 -8.26 3.41 -6.66
C ASN A 118 -7.71 2.17 -7.36
N THR A 119 -6.42 2.15 -7.70
CA THR A 119 -5.72 1.00 -8.29
C THR A 119 -4.77 0.34 -7.30
N LEU A 120 -4.69 0.87 -6.09
CA LEU A 120 -3.89 0.30 -5.01
C LEU A 120 -4.62 -0.89 -4.39
N SER A 121 -3.87 -1.93 -4.05
CA SER A 121 -4.37 -3.02 -3.19
C SER A 121 -4.58 -2.53 -1.75
N GLY A 122 -5.31 -3.31 -0.95
CA GLY A 122 -5.51 -3.02 0.47
C GLY A 122 -4.18 -2.89 1.22
N GLY A 123 -3.26 -3.85 1.02
CA GLY A 123 -1.94 -3.83 1.63
C GLY A 123 -1.07 -2.64 1.19
N GLU A 124 -1.09 -2.27 -0.11
CA GLU A 124 -0.39 -1.07 -0.57
C GLU A 124 -0.90 0.20 0.09
N SER A 125 -2.23 0.36 0.17
CA SER A 125 -2.85 1.51 0.84
C SER A 125 -2.49 1.57 2.33
N GLN A 126 -2.45 0.44 3.01
CA GLN A 126 -2.08 0.35 4.41
C GLN A 126 -0.61 0.72 4.62
N ARG A 127 0.30 0.23 3.78
CA ARG A 127 1.72 0.57 3.84
C ARG A 127 1.99 2.06 3.51
N ILE A 128 1.23 2.67 2.59
CA ILE A 128 1.30 4.12 2.35
C ILE A 128 0.89 4.88 3.61
N ASN A 129 -0.20 4.47 4.27
CA ASN A 129 -0.63 5.08 5.52
C ASN A 129 0.42 4.92 6.62
N LEU A 130 1.05 3.75 6.75
CA LEU A 130 2.15 3.51 7.68
C LEU A 130 3.33 4.45 7.40
N ALA A 131 3.78 4.54 6.16
CA ALA A 131 4.87 5.44 5.76
C ALA A 131 4.55 6.92 6.05
N THR A 132 3.31 7.34 5.83
CA THR A 132 2.86 8.71 6.13
C THR A 132 2.93 9.00 7.62
N ARG A 133 2.62 8.04 8.47
CA ARG A 133 2.63 8.20 9.93
C ARG A 133 4.04 8.22 10.51
N LEU A 134 4.96 7.47 9.95
CA LEU A 134 6.39 7.52 10.32
C LEU A 134 7.01 8.89 10.05
N GLY A 135 6.52 9.61 9.02
CA GLY A 135 6.93 11.00 8.77
C GLY A 135 6.37 12.01 9.76
N ASN A 136 5.41 11.63 10.61
CA ASN A 136 4.81 12.49 11.61
C ASN A 136 5.27 12.04 12.99
N SER A 137 5.93 12.91 13.74
CA SER A 137 6.48 12.64 15.09
C SER A 137 5.38 12.48 16.16
N LEU A 138 4.37 11.65 15.92
CA LEU A 138 3.34 11.33 16.92
C LEU A 138 3.92 10.27 17.88
N VAL A 139 3.91 10.59 19.15
CA VAL A 139 4.35 9.71 20.24
C VAL A 139 3.13 9.31 21.09
N GLY A 140 3.15 8.09 21.65
CA GLY A 140 2.06 7.60 22.51
C GLY A 140 0.79 7.20 21.77
N SER A 141 0.88 6.95 20.49
CA SER A 141 -0.23 6.47 19.66
C SER A 141 -0.30 4.95 19.60
N MET A 142 -1.49 4.41 19.34
CA MET A 142 -1.70 2.99 19.06
C MET A 142 -1.94 2.80 17.56
N TYR A 143 -1.16 1.91 16.96
CA TYR A 143 -1.31 1.51 15.56
C TYR A 143 -1.77 0.06 15.49
N ILE A 144 -2.83 -0.19 14.71
CA ILE A 144 -3.34 -1.54 14.44
C ILE A 144 -3.12 -1.80 12.97
N LEU A 145 -2.36 -2.83 12.66
CA LEU A 145 -2.01 -3.26 11.30
C LEU A 145 -2.57 -4.66 11.07
N ASP A 146 -3.33 -4.82 10.01
CA ASP A 146 -3.95 -6.09 9.63
C ASP A 146 -3.27 -6.63 8.37
N GLU A 147 -2.56 -7.76 8.51
CA GLU A 147 -1.78 -8.43 7.46
C GLU A 147 -0.90 -7.48 6.62
N PRO A 148 -0.06 -6.63 7.23
CA PRO A 148 0.73 -5.65 6.48
C PRO A 148 1.79 -6.28 5.57
N SER A 149 2.17 -7.56 5.79
CA SER A 149 3.11 -8.31 4.96
C SER A 149 2.47 -8.88 3.69
N ILE A 150 1.13 -8.83 3.55
CA ILE A 150 0.44 -9.45 2.42
C ILE A 150 0.99 -9.00 1.07
N GLY A 151 1.37 -9.98 0.23
CA GLY A 151 1.92 -9.73 -1.10
C GLY A 151 3.37 -9.20 -1.12
N LEU A 152 4.07 -9.22 0.03
CA LEU A 152 5.50 -8.97 0.09
C LEU A 152 6.29 -10.26 -0.15
N HIS A 153 7.50 -10.11 -0.64
CA HIS A 153 8.52 -11.14 -0.64
C HIS A 153 9.26 -11.10 0.71
N ASP A 154 9.77 -12.23 1.23
CA ASP A 154 10.45 -12.33 2.52
C ASP A 154 11.49 -11.22 2.76
N ARG A 155 12.27 -10.90 1.73
CA ARG A 155 13.25 -9.80 1.79
C ARG A 155 12.63 -8.43 2.08
N ASP A 156 11.40 -8.18 1.61
CA ASP A 156 10.71 -6.91 1.83
C ASP A 156 9.96 -6.94 3.17
N THR A 157 9.61 -8.14 3.67
CA THR A 157 9.07 -8.35 5.02
C THR A 157 10.07 -7.90 6.10
N ASP A 158 11.36 -8.23 5.97
CA ASP A 158 12.39 -7.77 6.90
C ASP A 158 12.45 -6.24 7.00
N ARG A 159 12.31 -5.55 5.86
CA ARG A 159 12.28 -4.08 5.83
C ARG A 159 11.03 -3.53 6.50
N LEU A 160 9.88 -4.14 6.26
CA LEU A 160 8.63 -3.77 6.92
C LEU A 160 8.74 -3.94 8.44
N ILE A 161 9.31 -5.05 8.91
CA ILE A 161 9.55 -5.32 10.33
C ILE A 161 10.45 -4.22 10.93
N ALA A 162 11.53 -3.81 10.24
CA ALA A 162 12.41 -2.75 10.71
C ALA A 162 11.65 -1.42 10.87
N VAL A 163 10.80 -1.07 9.92
CA VAL A 163 9.95 0.12 9.94
C VAL A 163 8.93 0.07 11.10
N ILE A 164 8.30 -1.08 11.35
CA ILE A 164 7.37 -1.28 12.47
C ILE A 164 8.09 -1.13 13.81
N LYS A 165 9.30 -1.67 13.94
CA LYS A 165 10.14 -1.51 15.14
C LYS A 165 10.54 -0.06 15.37
N GLU A 166 10.91 0.67 14.32
CA GLU A 166 11.21 2.10 14.43
C GLU A 166 9.99 2.89 14.94
N LEU A 167 8.78 2.59 14.44
CA LEU A 167 7.55 3.21 14.92
C LEU A 167 7.29 2.92 16.40
N ARG A 168 7.53 1.68 16.87
CA ARG A 168 7.47 1.30 18.28
C ARG A 168 8.51 2.07 19.12
N ASP A 169 9.74 2.15 18.64
CA ASP A 169 10.87 2.76 19.36
C ASP A 169 10.71 4.28 19.53
N GLN A 170 9.86 4.90 18.70
CA GLN A 170 9.40 6.28 18.86
C GLN A 170 8.42 6.47 20.04
N GLY A 171 8.11 5.40 20.80
CA GLY A 171 7.22 5.45 21.98
C GLY A 171 5.75 5.16 21.65
N ASN A 172 5.49 4.43 20.57
CA ASN A 172 4.15 4.01 20.17
C ASN A 172 3.88 2.56 20.55
N THR A 173 2.59 2.19 20.60
CA THR A 173 2.14 0.80 20.67
C THR A 173 1.75 0.34 19.29
N VAL A 174 2.31 -0.78 18.82
CA VAL A 174 1.98 -1.35 17.50
C VAL A 174 1.41 -2.74 17.70
N ILE A 175 0.17 -2.94 17.27
CA ILE A 175 -0.52 -4.23 17.24
C ILE A 175 -0.56 -4.68 15.79
N VAL A 176 -0.03 -5.88 15.54
CA VAL A 176 0.02 -6.46 14.18
C VAL A 176 -0.75 -7.78 14.20
N VAL A 177 -1.74 -7.89 13.34
CA VAL A 177 -2.41 -9.17 13.06
C VAL A 177 -1.69 -9.81 11.89
N GLU A 178 -1.03 -10.94 12.10
CA GLU A 178 -0.15 -11.57 11.13
C GLU A 178 -0.10 -13.08 11.25
N HIS A 179 0.26 -13.72 10.14
CA HIS A 179 0.49 -15.15 10.06
C HIS A 179 1.90 -15.48 9.47
N ASP A 180 2.67 -14.45 9.13
CA ASP A 180 4.04 -14.59 8.63
C ASP A 180 5.02 -14.93 9.76
N GLU A 181 5.84 -15.97 9.55
CA GLU A 181 6.77 -16.47 10.57
C GLU A 181 7.80 -15.42 10.99
N LEU A 182 8.36 -14.65 10.05
CA LEU A 182 9.38 -13.64 10.34
C LEU A 182 8.80 -12.54 11.23
N THR A 183 7.58 -12.10 10.91
CA THR A 183 6.88 -11.07 11.69
C THR A 183 6.54 -11.57 13.10
N ILE A 184 6.03 -12.81 13.22
CA ILE A 184 5.72 -13.42 14.53
C ILE A 184 6.96 -13.53 15.39
N ARG A 185 8.08 -14.03 14.85
CA ARG A 185 9.35 -14.16 15.58
C ARG A 185 9.97 -12.81 15.97
N ALA A 186 9.67 -11.75 15.21
CA ALA A 186 10.20 -10.41 15.46
C ALA A 186 9.41 -9.62 16.51
N ALA A 187 8.24 -10.11 16.94
CA ALA A 187 7.39 -9.45 17.91
C ALA A 187 7.99 -9.46 19.32
N ASP A 188 7.71 -8.42 20.10
CA ASP A 188 8.08 -8.36 21.52
C ASP A 188 7.15 -9.22 22.38
N TYR A 189 5.89 -9.34 21.94
CA TYR A 189 4.85 -10.09 22.63
C TYR A 189 3.88 -10.68 21.60
N LEU A 190 3.54 -11.94 21.78
CA LEU A 190 2.61 -12.69 20.93
C LEU A 190 1.34 -13.03 21.68
N ILE A 191 0.21 -12.89 21.05
CA ILE A 191 -1.08 -13.41 21.49
C ILE A 191 -1.57 -14.32 20.36
N ASP A 192 -1.65 -15.63 20.65
CA ASP A 192 -2.16 -16.62 19.68
C ASP A 192 -3.60 -16.98 20.02
N MET A 193 -4.45 -16.86 19.03
CA MET A 193 -5.89 -17.08 19.16
C MET A 193 -6.32 -18.30 18.36
N GLY A 194 -7.02 -19.21 18.99
CA GLY A 194 -7.44 -20.47 18.36
C GLY A 194 -8.49 -21.22 19.20
N LEU A 195 -8.57 -22.58 19.12
CA LEU A 195 -7.82 -23.49 18.20
C LEU A 195 -8.31 -23.41 16.74
N ASP A 196 -9.61 -23.28 16.55
CA ASP A 196 -10.28 -23.24 15.25
C ASP A 196 -10.68 -21.81 14.88
N ALA A 197 -11.47 -21.67 13.82
CA ALA A 197 -12.01 -20.42 13.36
C ALA A 197 -13.52 -20.29 13.62
N GLY A 198 -14.03 -19.08 13.56
CA GLY A 198 -15.46 -18.78 13.68
C GLY A 198 -16.02 -19.15 15.07
N ARG A 199 -17.09 -19.94 15.11
CA ARG A 199 -17.79 -20.28 16.36
C ARG A 199 -16.99 -21.16 17.33
N LEU A 200 -15.98 -21.84 16.86
CA LEU A 200 -15.10 -22.74 17.62
C LEU A 200 -13.73 -22.13 17.93
N GLY A 201 -13.53 -20.88 17.53
CA GLY A 201 -12.29 -20.12 17.77
C GLY A 201 -12.49 -18.95 18.72
N GLY A 202 -11.48 -18.11 18.81
CA GLY A 202 -11.53 -16.87 19.57
C GLY A 202 -11.03 -16.99 21.01
N GLU A 203 -10.51 -18.14 21.41
CA GLU A 203 -9.86 -18.31 22.72
C GLU A 203 -8.37 -17.95 22.61
N VAL A 204 -7.82 -17.31 23.64
CA VAL A 204 -6.38 -17.07 23.74
C VAL A 204 -5.72 -18.38 24.20
N ILE A 205 -4.99 -19.02 23.29
CA ILE A 205 -4.33 -20.30 23.53
C ILE A 205 -2.86 -20.16 23.97
N PHE A 206 -2.24 -19.03 23.62
CA PHE A 206 -0.92 -18.65 24.08
C PHE A 206 -0.82 -17.12 24.17
N HIS A 207 -0.10 -16.64 25.18
CA HIS A 207 0.35 -15.26 25.26
C HIS A 207 1.71 -15.20 25.96
N GLY A 208 2.63 -14.39 25.44
CA GLY A 208 4.00 -14.30 25.97
C GLY A 208 4.98 -13.87 24.90
N LYS A 209 6.26 -14.03 25.18
CA LYS A 209 7.31 -13.77 24.18
C LYS A 209 7.32 -14.90 23.14
N PRO A 210 7.60 -14.62 21.87
CA PRO A 210 7.76 -15.68 20.86
C PRO A 210 8.81 -16.72 21.24
N SER A 211 9.85 -16.34 21.99
CA SER A 211 10.89 -17.23 22.52
C SER A 211 10.38 -18.26 23.56
N ASP A 212 9.23 -18.02 24.16
CA ASP A 212 8.67 -18.89 25.21
C ASP A 212 7.83 -20.03 24.59
N ILE A 213 7.63 -20.01 23.28
CA ILE A 213 6.95 -21.08 22.55
C ILE A 213 7.84 -22.33 22.56
N THR A 214 7.25 -23.45 22.96
CA THR A 214 7.88 -24.75 23.00
C THR A 214 7.08 -25.78 22.20
N PRO A 215 7.65 -26.94 21.88
CA PRO A 215 6.89 -28.02 21.25
C PRO A 215 5.69 -28.53 22.05
N LYS A 216 5.58 -28.17 23.34
CA LYS A 216 4.43 -28.50 24.21
C LYS A 216 3.34 -27.44 24.21
N THR A 217 3.64 -26.25 23.66
CA THR A 217 2.66 -25.16 23.53
C THR A 217 1.52 -25.59 22.60
N PRO A 218 0.23 -25.41 23.00
CA PRO A 218 -0.89 -25.78 22.15
C PRO A 218 -1.01 -24.89 20.91
N GLY A 219 -1.78 -25.32 19.93
CA GLY A 219 -2.09 -24.56 18.73
C GLY A 219 -1.21 -24.86 17.52
N TYR A 220 -1.72 -24.47 16.37
CA TYR A 220 -1.03 -24.65 15.08
C TYR A 220 0.17 -23.74 14.95
N THR A 221 0.07 -22.49 15.40
CA THR A 221 1.19 -21.54 15.38
C THR A 221 2.42 -22.12 16.07
N ALA A 222 2.25 -22.64 17.28
CA ALA A 222 3.35 -23.27 18.01
C ALA A 222 3.84 -24.55 17.31
N ALA A 223 2.97 -25.35 16.73
CA ALA A 223 3.33 -26.57 16.04
C ALA A 223 4.28 -26.30 14.86
N TYR A 224 3.96 -25.30 14.02
CA TYR A 224 4.77 -24.94 12.87
C TYR A 224 6.04 -24.17 13.28
N LEU A 225 5.95 -23.21 14.19
CA LEU A 225 7.11 -22.43 14.64
C LEU A 225 8.20 -23.29 15.33
N THR A 226 7.81 -24.42 15.95
CA THR A 226 8.75 -25.34 16.61
C THR A 226 9.17 -26.51 15.72
N GLY A 227 8.65 -26.62 14.52
CA GLY A 227 8.91 -27.75 13.61
C GLY A 227 8.25 -29.07 14.05
N ARG A 228 7.29 -29.03 15.00
CA ARG A 228 6.49 -30.20 15.37
C ARG A 228 5.60 -30.66 14.21
N GLU A 229 5.13 -29.71 13.42
CA GLU A 229 4.43 -29.94 12.17
C GLU A 229 5.11 -29.18 11.04
N GLU A 230 5.10 -29.75 9.84
CA GLU A 230 5.60 -29.13 8.63
C GLU A 230 4.73 -29.53 7.43
N ILE A 231 4.72 -28.68 6.41
CA ILE A 231 4.08 -29.02 5.12
C ILE A 231 5.15 -29.71 4.28
N PRO A 232 5.07 -31.06 4.07
CA PRO A 232 6.12 -31.78 3.35
C PRO A 232 6.12 -31.41 1.88
N VAL A 233 7.31 -31.18 1.33
CA VAL A 233 7.48 -31.00 -0.11
C VAL A 233 7.26 -32.35 -0.79
N PRO A 234 6.28 -32.50 -1.71
CA PRO A 234 6.01 -33.78 -2.36
C PRO A 234 7.19 -34.22 -3.21
N LYS A 235 7.61 -35.50 -3.06
CA LYS A 235 8.71 -36.09 -3.85
C LYS A 235 8.37 -36.19 -5.34
N HIS A 236 7.09 -36.30 -5.67
CA HIS A 236 6.60 -36.35 -7.05
C HIS A 236 5.64 -35.16 -7.28
N ARG A 237 5.93 -34.37 -8.28
CA ARG A 237 5.05 -33.26 -8.74
C ARG A 237 4.20 -33.75 -9.90
N ARG A 238 2.99 -33.21 -10.05
CA ARG A 238 2.18 -33.45 -11.23
C ARG A 238 2.98 -33.00 -12.47
N PRO A 239 3.01 -33.81 -13.54
CA PRO A 239 3.55 -33.35 -14.81
C PRO A 239 2.73 -32.12 -15.27
N VAL A 240 3.42 -31.11 -15.79
CA VAL A 240 2.80 -29.88 -16.37
C VAL A 240 2.33 -30.21 -17.78
#